data_9cf7b94979ebc5855da80cd967152773
#
_entry.id   9cf7b94979ebc5855da80cd967152773
#
_cell.length_a   1.000
_cell.length_b   1.000
_cell.length_c   1.000
_cell.angle_alpha   90.00
_cell.angle_beta   90.00
_cell.angle_gamma   90.00
#
_symmetry.space_group_name_H-M   'P 1'
#
loop_
_entity.id
_entity.type
_entity.pdbx_description
1 polymer ?
#
loop_
_entity_poly.entity_id
_entity_poly.type
_entity_poly.pdbx_seq_one_letter_code
_entity_poly.pdbx_strand_id
1 'polypeptide(L)'
;MSDAVQTQAELLESFRSAMRHVAATVYAVTTGAVGERHGILATAVSSLSFEPPSLLVCINRAASLHEPLACAEIFCVNVLGLVNRAIAEAFEKARGEQRFAVGEWHDHHGVPVLANAQSYFICRTAHRHEFGTHTIFIGELIDARHREDATPLTYYDRHYIDISAAPDSPAR
;
A
#
# COMPACT_ATOMS: atom_id res chain seq x y z
N MET A 1 -8.11 35.23 22.68
CA MET A 1 -8.44 34.93 21.27
C MET A 1 -9.41 33.74 21.32
N SER A 2 -10.67 33.97 20.91
CA SER A 2 -11.67 32.87 20.92
C SER A 2 -11.32 31.92 19.81
N ASP A 3 -10.89 30.68 20.15
CA ASP A 3 -10.77 29.61 19.19
C ASP A 3 -12.18 29.24 18.69
N ALA A 4 -12.51 29.76 17.51
CA ALA A 4 -13.75 29.37 16.85
C ALA A 4 -13.69 27.88 16.56
N VAL A 5 -14.65 27.12 17.10
CA VAL A 5 -14.78 25.69 16.84
C VAL A 5 -15.04 25.49 15.34
N GLN A 6 -14.16 24.75 14.65
CA GLN A 6 -14.34 24.40 13.24
C GLN A 6 -15.63 23.61 13.04
N THR A 7 -16.33 23.89 11.95
CA THR A 7 -17.42 23.04 11.50
C THR A 7 -16.87 21.68 11.04
N GLN A 8 -17.71 20.65 11.01
CA GLN A 8 -17.32 19.30 10.54
C GLN A 8 -16.78 19.33 9.08
N ALA A 9 -17.32 20.19 8.23
CA ALA A 9 -16.87 20.35 6.84
C ALA A 9 -15.47 20.99 6.77
N GLU A 10 -15.23 22.04 7.54
CA GLU A 10 -13.93 22.71 7.63
C GLU A 10 -12.86 21.78 8.23
N LEU A 11 -13.21 21.00 9.26
CA LEU A 11 -12.32 20.00 9.84
C LEU A 11 -11.93 18.94 8.82
N LEU A 12 -12.89 18.42 8.04
CA LEU A 12 -12.64 17.42 7.01
C LEU A 12 -11.71 17.96 5.90
N GLU A 13 -11.93 19.20 5.46
CA GLU A 13 -11.09 19.81 4.41
C GLU A 13 -9.67 20.09 4.93
N SER A 14 -9.56 20.61 6.15
CA SER A 14 -8.26 20.81 6.81
C SER A 14 -7.49 19.49 6.96
N PHE A 15 -8.18 18.42 7.38
CA PHE A 15 -7.58 17.10 7.48
C PHE A 15 -7.11 16.56 6.12
N ARG A 16 -7.94 16.65 5.09
CA ARG A 16 -7.57 16.24 3.72
C ARG A 16 -6.37 17.01 3.19
N SER A 17 -6.35 18.32 3.42
CA SER A 17 -5.25 19.18 3.02
C SER A 17 -3.96 18.84 3.75
N ALA A 18 -4.01 18.61 5.06
CA ALA A 18 -2.87 18.20 5.86
C ALA A 18 -2.32 16.84 5.40
N MET A 19 -3.21 15.83 5.24
CA MET A 19 -2.81 14.47 4.81
C MET A 19 -2.19 14.44 3.41
N ARG A 20 -2.54 15.37 2.52
CA ARG A 20 -1.92 15.51 1.19
C ARG A 20 -0.43 15.82 1.27
N HIS A 21 0.00 16.51 2.33
CA HIS A 21 1.39 16.91 2.57
C HIS A 21 2.15 15.91 3.47
N VAL A 22 1.59 14.74 3.69
CA VAL A 22 2.31 13.63 4.33
C VAL A 22 2.92 12.75 3.24
N ALA A 23 4.25 12.71 3.17
CA ALA A 23 4.94 11.82 2.25
C ALA A 23 4.72 10.36 2.68
N ALA A 24 4.40 9.50 1.72
CA ALA A 24 4.12 8.10 1.98
C ALA A 24 4.72 7.20 0.91
N THR A 25 5.17 6.02 1.30
CA THR A 25 5.57 4.97 0.37
C THR A 25 4.34 4.43 -0.37
N VAL A 26 4.51 4.07 -1.63
CA VAL A 26 3.46 3.46 -2.46
C VAL A 26 3.58 1.94 -2.40
N TYR A 27 2.45 1.30 -2.14
CA TYR A 27 2.34 -0.16 -2.10
C TYR A 27 1.34 -0.64 -3.14
N ALA A 28 1.60 -1.81 -3.75
CA ALA A 28 0.58 -2.58 -4.44
C ALA A 28 0.14 -3.72 -3.52
N VAL A 29 -1.07 -3.63 -3.00
CA VAL A 29 -1.68 -4.70 -2.19
C VAL A 29 -2.42 -5.64 -3.11
N THR A 30 -2.12 -6.93 -3.04
CA THR A 30 -2.60 -7.95 -3.99
C THR A 30 -3.10 -9.21 -3.28
N THR A 31 -4.07 -9.87 -3.89
CA THR A 31 -4.57 -11.19 -3.49
C THR A 31 -5.16 -11.92 -4.69
N GLY A 32 -5.50 -13.20 -4.54
CA GLY A 32 -6.06 -14.04 -5.58
C GLY A 32 -5.01 -14.66 -6.50
N ALA A 33 -5.36 -15.81 -7.11
CA ALA A 33 -4.49 -16.56 -8.01
C ALA A 33 -4.52 -16.03 -9.45
N VAL A 34 -3.65 -16.56 -10.31
CA VAL A 34 -3.62 -16.24 -11.75
C VAL A 34 -5.00 -16.46 -12.40
N GLY A 35 -5.48 -15.44 -13.10
CA GLY A 35 -6.82 -15.42 -13.73
C GLY A 35 -7.90 -14.75 -12.88
N GLU A 36 -7.68 -14.60 -11.57
CA GLU A 36 -8.56 -13.90 -10.63
C GLU A 36 -7.76 -12.97 -9.70
N ARG A 37 -6.72 -12.34 -10.23
CA ARG A 37 -5.86 -11.45 -9.46
C ARG A 37 -6.58 -10.14 -9.13
N HIS A 38 -6.47 -9.74 -7.88
CA HIS A 38 -7.00 -8.48 -7.38
C HIS A 38 -5.87 -7.65 -6.78
N GLY A 39 -5.92 -6.34 -6.99
CA GLY A 39 -4.91 -5.45 -6.42
C GLY A 39 -5.32 -3.99 -6.51
N ILE A 40 -4.81 -3.19 -5.58
CA ILE A 40 -4.90 -1.73 -5.61
C ILE A 40 -3.60 -1.10 -5.14
N LEU A 41 -3.41 0.19 -5.44
CA LEU A 41 -2.40 0.98 -4.77
C LEU A 41 -2.92 1.42 -3.40
N ALA A 42 -2.04 1.40 -2.42
CA ALA A 42 -2.27 1.90 -1.08
C ALA A 42 -1.05 2.67 -0.56
N THR A 43 -1.29 3.62 0.31
CA THR A 43 -0.26 4.30 1.10
C THR A 43 -0.43 4.06 2.60
N ALA A 44 -1.61 3.59 3.00
CA ALA A 44 -1.96 3.34 4.39
C ALA A 44 -1.54 1.93 4.82
N VAL A 45 -0.23 1.71 4.90
CA VAL A 45 0.41 0.47 5.37
C VAL A 45 1.40 0.83 6.46
N SER A 46 1.43 0.05 7.54
CA SER A 46 2.39 0.23 8.63
C SER A 46 2.78 -1.11 9.24
N SER A 47 4.02 -1.21 9.75
CA SER A 47 4.40 -2.29 10.66
C SER A 47 3.56 -2.20 11.93
N LEU A 48 3.18 -3.35 12.49
CA LEU A 48 2.36 -3.43 13.70
C LEU A 48 3.14 -4.03 14.87
N SER A 49 3.74 -5.20 14.68
CA SER A 49 4.49 -5.91 15.70
C SER A 49 5.65 -6.68 15.09
N PHE A 50 6.67 -6.96 15.89
CA PHE A 50 7.74 -7.89 15.55
C PHE A 50 7.57 -9.27 16.21
N GLU A 51 6.64 -9.40 17.18
CA GLU A 51 6.31 -10.65 17.87
C GLU A 51 4.79 -10.76 18.06
N PRO A 52 4.07 -11.49 17.17
CA PRO A 52 4.53 -12.03 15.90
C PRO A 52 4.80 -10.92 14.88
N PRO A 53 5.69 -11.17 13.87
CA PRO A 53 5.93 -10.20 12.79
C PRO A 53 4.63 -9.93 12.05
N SER A 54 4.20 -8.68 12.03
CA SER A 54 2.90 -8.30 11.48
C SER A 54 2.86 -6.86 10.97
N LEU A 55 1.94 -6.61 10.05
CA LEU A 55 1.65 -5.29 9.53
C LEU A 55 0.14 -5.05 9.46
N LEU A 56 -0.25 -3.80 9.28
CA LEU A 56 -1.61 -3.41 9.01
C LEU A 56 -1.73 -2.70 7.67
N VAL A 57 -2.89 -2.88 7.02
CA VAL A 57 -3.28 -2.21 5.78
C VAL A 57 -4.69 -1.65 5.94
N CYS A 58 -4.88 -0.35 5.67
CA CYS A 58 -6.20 0.27 5.69
C CYS A 58 -6.78 0.34 4.28
N ILE A 59 -7.90 -0.33 4.03
CA ILE A 59 -8.57 -0.39 2.73
C ILE A 59 -9.96 0.22 2.82
N ASN A 60 -10.25 1.16 1.90
CA ASN A 60 -11.59 1.74 1.78
C ASN A 60 -12.58 0.64 1.36
N ARG A 61 -13.72 0.56 2.03
CA ARG A 61 -14.77 -0.44 1.75
C ARG A 61 -15.37 -0.31 0.35
N ALA A 62 -15.28 0.85 -0.27
CA ALA A 62 -15.69 1.06 -1.67
C ALA A 62 -14.60 0.69 -2.69
N ALA A 63 -13.39 0.31 -2.25
CA ALA A 63 -12.32 -0.09 -3.16
C ALA A 63 -12.54 -1.48 -3.73
N SER A 64 -12.15 -1.69 -5.00
CA SER A 64 -12.35 -2.97 -5.71
C SER A 64 -11.61 -4.16 -5.09
N LEU A 65 -10.60 -3.91 -4.26
CA LEU A 65 -9.88 -4.94 -3.53
C LEU A 65 -10.57 -5.35 -2.22
N HIS A 66 -11.47 -4.52 -1.68
CA HIS A 66 -11.97 -4.72 -0.32
C HIS A 66 -12.63 -6.09 -0.15
N GLU A 67 -13.61 -6.42 -0.99
CA GLU A 67 -14.33 -7.69 -0.90
C GLU A 67 -13.43 -8.92 -1.17
N PRO A 68 -12.62 -8.94 -2.26
CA PRO A 68 -11.64 -10.01 -2.44
C PRO A 68 -10.69 -10.20 -1.25
N LEU A 69 -10.20 -9.12 -0.67
CA LEU A 69 -9.30 -9.18 0.49
C LEU A 69 -10.02 -9.65 1.77
N ALA A 70 -11.29 -9.24 1.92
CA ALA A 70 -12.10 -9.69 3.06
C ALA A 70 -12.38 -11.20 3.03
N CYS A 71 -12.42 -11.81 1.85
CA CYS A 71 -12.60 -13.25 1.68
C CYS A 71 -11.28 -14.03 1.65
N ALA A 72 -10.15 -13.36 1.43
CA ALA A 72 -8.85 -14.01 1.29
C ALA A 72 -8.21 -14.34 2.66
N GLU A 73 -7.56 -15.50 2.71
CA GLU A 73 -6.72 -15.88 3.84
C GLU A 73 -5.32 -15.28 3.75
N ILE A 74 -4.81 -15.09 2.52
CA ILE A 74 -3.46 -14.63 2.23
C ILE A 74 -3.53 -13.41 1.31
N PHE A 75 -2.65 -12.46 1.56
CA PHE A 75 -2.43 -11.30 0.71
C PHE A 75 -0.96 -10.92 0.67
N CYS A 76 -0.58 -10.16 -0.35
CA CYS A 76 0.77 -9.62 -0.47
C CYS A 76 0.74 -8.09 -0.46
N VAL A 77 1.70 -7.50 0.23
CA VAL A 77 2.03 -6.08 0.18
C VAL A 77 3.35 -5.92 -0.57
N ASN A 78 3.28 -5.49 -1.83
CA ASN A 78 4.44 -5.19 -2.65
C ASN A 78 4.84 -3.72 -2.43
N VAL A 79 6.01 -3.47 -1.88
CA VAL A 79 6.57 -2.12 -1.73
C VAL A 79 7.13 -1.69 -3.08
N LEU A 80 6.59 -0.63 -3.66
CA LEU A 80 7.04 -0.17 -4.96
C LEU A 80 8.30 0.69 -4.82
N GLY A 81 9.31 0.33 -5.60
CA GLY A 81 10.48 1.18 -5.81
C GLY A 81 10.26 2.17 -6.96
N LEU A 82 11.15 3.14 -7.11
CA LEU A 82 11.09 4.15 -8.16
C LEU A 82 11.03 3.51 -9.57
N VAL A 83 11.70 2.38 -9.76
CA VAL A 83 11.67 1.60 -11.01
C VAL A 83 10.29 1.02 -11.35
N ASN A 84 9.40 0.95 -10.34
CA ASN A 84 8.04 0.43 -10.50
C ASN A 84 6.99 1.52 -10.79
N ARG A 85 7.40 2.76 -11.09
CA ARG A 85 6.48 3.87 -11.36
C ARG A 85 5.46 3.54 -12.46
N ALA A 86 5.88 2.90 -13.54
CA ALA A 86 4.98 2.49 -14.63
C ALA A 86 3.89 1.50 -14.15
N ILE A 87 4.20 0.66 -13.16
CA ILE A 87 3.23 -0.26 -12.54
C ILE A 87 2.22 0.53 -11.72
N ALA A 88 2.65 1.50 -10.92
CA ALA A 88 1.75 2.37 -10.18
C ALA A 88 0.79 3.10 -11.13
N GLU A 89 1.29 3.70 -12.20
CA GLU A 89 0.47 4.38 -13.21
C GLU A 89 -0.52 3.43 -13.91
N ALA A 90 -0.14 2.17 -14.16
CA ALA A 90 -1.03 1.16 -14.73
C ALA A 90 -2.15 0.79 -13.75
N PHE A 91 -1.84 0.62 -12.46
CA PHE A 91 -2.82 0.31 -11.42
C PHE A 91 -3.86 1.42 -11.23
N GLU A 92 -3.49 2.69 -11.44
CA GLU A 92 -4.41 3.82 -11.39
C GLU A 92 -5.42 3.79 -12.55
N LYS A 93 -4.94 3.45 -13.76
CA LYS A 93 -5.71 3.54 -15.01
C LYS A 93 -6.52 2.27 -15.28
N ALA A 94 -5.96 1.10 -14.99
CA ALA A 94 -6.55 -0.19 -15.28
C ALA A 94 -7.48 -0.68 -14.16
N ARG A 95 -8.25 -1.74 -14.44
CA ARG A 95 -9.14 -2.39 -13.47
C ARG A 95 -9.02 -3.90 -13.56
N GLY A 96 -9.29 -4.58 -12.44
CA GLY A 96 -9.25 -6.04 -12.36
C GLY A 96 -7.91 -6.62 -12.82
N GLU A 97 -7.97 -7.70 -13.55
CA GLU A 97 -6.82 -8.44 -14.08
C GLU A 97 -5.90 -7.59 -14.98
N GLN A 98 -6.44 -6.57 -15.66
CA GLN A 98 -5.65 -5.69 -16.54
C GLN A 98 -4.58 -4.88 -15.79
N ARG A 99 -4.72 -4.70 -14.47
CA ARG A 99 -3.67 -4.07 -13.63
C ARG A 99 -2.35 -4.81 -13.67
N PHE A 100 -2.40 -6.12 -13.88
CA PHE A 100 -1.25 -7.01 -13.88
C PHE A 100 -0.61 -7.18 -15.27
N ALA A 101 -1.08 -6.45 -16.28
CA ALA A 101 -0.52 -6.47 -17.63
C ALA A 101 0.86 -5.78 -17.72
N VAL A 102 1.18 -4.91 -16.76
CA VAL A 102 2.47 -4.22 -16.66
C VAL A 102 3.26 -4.79 -15.50
N GLY A 103 4.55 -5.05 -15.74
CA GLY A 103 5.43 -5.68 -14.76
C GLY A 103 5.46 -7.21 -14.86
N GLU A 104 6.41 -7.79 -14.16
CA GLU A 104 6.56 -9.25 -14.06
C GLU A 104 5.99 -9.71 -12.70
N TRP A 105 4.90 -10.45 -12.76
CA TRP A 105 4.18 -10.92 -11.60
C TRP A 105 4.27 -12.43 -11.48
N HIS A 106 4.69 -12.92 -10.34
CA HIS A 106 4.74 -14.34 -10.02
C HIS A 106 3.67 -14.71 -9.03
N ASP A 107 3.15 -15.92 -9.14
CA ASP A 107 2.37 -16.51 -8.06
C ASP A 107 3.34 -17.02 -6.99
N HIS A 108 3.16 -16.56 -5.74
CA HIS A 108 3.93 -17.04 -4.60
C HIS A 108 3.00 -17.11 -3.38
N HIS A 109 2.89 -18.29 -2.78
CA HIS A 109 1.87 -18.61 -1.77
C HIS A 109 0.43 -18.38 -2.25
N GLY A 110 0.16 -18.49 -3.56
CA GLY A 110 -1.19 -18.30 -4.13
C GLY A 110 -1.60 -16.83 -4.25
N VAL A 111 -0.65 -15.89 -4.22
CA VAL A 111 -0.91 -14.46 -4.40
C VAL A 111 0.08 -13.81 -5.36
N PRO A 112 -0.32 -12.74 -6.08
CA PRO A 112 0.56 -12.04 -7.00
C PRO A 112 1.66 -11.28 -6.28
N VAL A 113 2.92 -11.60 -6.59
CA VAL A 113 4.12 -10.92 -6.11
C VAL A 113 4.85 -10.29 -7.28
N LEU A 114 5.20 -9.02 -7.16
CA LEU A 114 5.96 -8.29 -8.16
C LEU A 114 7.46 -8.66 -8.09
N ALA A 115 8.02 -9.19 -9.18
CA ALA A 115 9.39 -9.71 -9.22
C ALA A 115 10.46 -8.70 -8.81
N ASN A 116 10.30 -7.45 -9.25
CA ASN A 116 11.24 -6.36 -9.00
C ASN A 116 10.70 -5.32 -7.99
N ALA A 117 9.78 -5.71 -7.11
CA ALA A 117 9.39 -4.87 -5.98
C ALA A 117 10.62 -4.53 -5.13
N GLN A 118 10.64 -3.36 -4.50
CA GLN A 118 11.66 -3.01 -3.51
C GLN A 118 11.68 -4.03 -2.37
N SER A 119 10.50 -4.37 -1.90
CA SER A 119 10.27 -5.41 -0.89
C SER A 119 8.89 -6.01 -1.12
N TYR A 120 8.66 -7.20 -0.61
CA TYR A 120 7.31 -7.73 -0.47
C TYR A 120 7.12 -8.36 0.90
N PHE A 121 5.88 -8.37 1.35
CA PHE A 121 5.42 -9.01 2.56
C PHE A 121 4.21 -9.85 2.24
N ILE A 122 4.32 -11.18 2.35
CA ILE A 122 3.19 -12.08 2.23
C ILE A 122 2.64 -12.33 3.62
N CYS A 123 1.35 -12.11 3.79
CA CYS A 123 0.69 -12.13 5.08
C CYS A 123 -0.50 -13.06 5.08
N ARG A 124 -0.67 -13.76 6.20
CA ARG A 124 -1.94 -14.39 6.57
C ARG A 124 -2.81 -13.38 7.29
N THR A 125 -4.04 -13.22 6.88
CA THR A 125 -4.99 -12.33 7.56
C THR A 125 -5.28 -12.86 8.96
N ALA A 126 -4.85 -12.13 9.99
CA ALA A 126 -5.09 -12.45 11.40
C ALA A 126 -6.38 -11.82 11.91
N HIS A 127 -6.56 -10.51 11.64
CA HIS A 127 -7.73 -9.77 12.12
C HIS A 127 -8.20 -8.75 11.09
N ARG A 128 -9.51 -8.41 11.19
CA ARG A 128 -10.14 -7.34 10.44
C ARG A 128 -10.89 -6.45 11.40
N HIS A 129 -10.73 -5.15 11.27
CA HIS A 129 -11.43 -4.18 12.10
C HIS A 129 -12.02 -3.07 11.24
N GLU A 130 -13.34 -2.94 11.26
CA GLU A 130 -14.05 -1.89 10.51
C GLU A 130 -14.07 -0.59 11.30
N PHE A 131 -13.72 0.50 10.66
CA PHE A 131 -13.85 1.84 11.21
C PHE A 131 -14.23 2.85 10.12
N GLY A 132 -15.37 3.50 10.28
CA GLY A 132 -15.89 4.49 9.33
C GLY A 132 -16.01 3.90 7.92
N THR A 133 -15.30 4.46 6.96
CA THR A 133 -15.32 4.05 5.55
C THR A 133 -14.25 3.00 5.20
N HIS A 134 -13.44 2.57 6.16
CA HIS A 134 -12.31 1.68 5.94
C HIS A 134 -12.38 0.43 6.80
N THR A 135 -11.67 -0.59 6.35
CA THR A 135 -11.34 -1.77 7.15
C THR A 135 -9.82 -1.83 7.32
N ILE A 136 -9.37 -2.02 8.55
CA ILE A 136 -7.99 -2.33 8.89
C ILE A 136 -7.83 -3.84 8.80
N PHE A 137 -6.96 -4.30 7.90
CA PHE A 137 -6.55 -5.70 7.81
C PHE A 137 -5.22 -5.85 8.54
N ILE A 138 -5.15 -6.74 9.51
CA ILE A 138 -3.92 -7.11 10.21
C ILE A 138 -3.45 -8.43 9.63
N GLY A 139 -2.22 -8.44 9.13
CA GLY A 139 -1.59 -9.62 8.54
C GLY A 139 -0.34 -10.03 9.31
N GLU A 140 -0.28 -11.30 9.72
CA GLU A 140 0.95 -11.92 10.21
C GLU A 140 1.81 -12.35 9.02
N LEU A 141 3.09 -12.00 9.04
CA LEU A 141 4.03 -12.33 7.98
C LEU A 141 4.28 -13.83 7.91
N ILE A 142 4.18 -14.38 6.70
CA ILE A 142 4.57 -15.77 6.40
C ILE A 142 5.78 -15.82 5.46
N ASP A 143 6.02 -14.76 4.69
CA ASP A 143 7.23 -14.59 3.88
C ASP A 143 7.51 -13.11 3.63
N ALA A 144 8.78 -12.75 3.50
CA ALA A 144 9.23 -11.39 3.21
C ALA A 144 10.56 -11.39 2.46
N ARG A 145 10.72 -10.44 1.55
CA ARG A 145 11.98 -10.18 0.86
C ARG A 145 12.20 -8.68 0.70
N HIS A 146 13.46 -8.26 0.69
CA HIS A 146 13.84 -6.88 0.37
C HIS A 146 15.04 -6.86 -0.60
N ARG A 147 15.23 -5.73 -1.26
CA ARG A 147 16.38 -5.39 -2.09
C ARG A 147 17.14 -4.24 -1.45
N GLU A 148 18.45 -4.39 -1.29
CA GLU A 148 19.30 -3.40 -0.60
C GLU A 148 19.50 -2.11 -1.44
N ASP A 149 19.46 -2.23 -2.77
CA ASP A 149 19.78 -1.18 -3.76
C ASP A 149 18.54 -0.45 -4.29
N ALA A 150 17.38 -0.57 -3.64
CA ALA A 150 16.14 0.00 -4.14
C ALA A 150 15.83 1.35 -3.49
N THR A 151 15.40 2.31 -4.32
CA THR A 151 14.87 3.60 -3.89
C THR A 151 13.34 3.50 -3.84
N PRO A 152 12.68 3.88 -2.73
CA PRO A 152 11.23 3.78 -2.62
C PRO A 152 10.50 4.73 -3.57
N LEU A 153 9.39 4.29 -4.15
CA LEU A 153 8.45 5.17 -4.83
C LEU A 153 7.66 5.93 -3.76
N THR A 154 7.83 7.24 -3.72
CA THR A 154 7.19 8.09 -2.71
C THR A 154 6.06 8.90 -3.35
N TYR A 155 4.93 9.00 -2.63
CA TYR A 155 3.78 9.81 -3.01
C TYR A 155 3.67 11.02 -2.08
N TYR A 156 3.61 12.21 -2.65
CA TYR A 156 3.49 13.47 -1.93
C TYR A 156 2.71 14.48 -2.77
N ASP A 157 1.77 15.17 -2.18
CA ASP A 157 0.94 16.20 -2.82
C ASP A 157 0.41 15.79 -4.21
N ARG A 158 -0.13 14.56 -4.33
CA ARG A 158 -0.68 13.97 -5.55
C ARG A 158 0.34 13.65 -6.65
N HIS A 159 1.62 13.61 -6.33
CA HIS A 159 2.69 13.30 -7.28
C HIS A 159 3.56 12.16 -6.77
N TYR A 160 4.10 11.37 -7.71
CA TYR A 160 5.21 10.49 -7.41
C TYR A 160 6.51 11.29 -7.42
N ILE A 161 7.23 11.26 -6.32
CA ILE A 161 8.50 11.97 -6.15
C ILE A 161 9.67 11.00 -6.02
N ASP A 162 10.81 11.43 -6.56
CA ASP A 162 12.10 10.77 -6.39
C ASP A 162 12.82 11.40 -5.21
N ILE A 163 13.12 10.59 -4.19
CA ILE A 163 13.84 11.03 -2.99
C ILE A 163 15.33 10.68 -3.03
N SER A 164 15.82 10.05 -4.11
CA SER A 164 17.25 9.68 -4.24
C SER A 164 18.17 10.88 -4.34
N ALA A 165 17.65 12.04 -4.78
CA ALA A 165 18.39 13.30 -4.85
C ALA A 165 18.38 14.11 -3.54
N ALA A 166 17.84 13.57 -2.43
CA ALA A 166 17.97 14.22 -1.13
C ALA A 166 19.45 14.33 -0.76
N PRO A 167 19.94 15.50 -0.27
CA PRO A 167 21.35 15.66 0.07
C PRO A 167 21.74 14.62 1.12
N ASP A 168 22.97 14.08 0.95
CA ASP A 168 23.54 13.08 1.84
C ASP A 168 23.26 13.42 3.30
N SER A 169 22.54 12.56 3.98
CA SER A 169 22.44 12.62 5.44
C SER A 169 23.87 12.46 5.98
N PRO A 170 24.33 13.32 6.87
CA PRO A 170 25.66 13.13 7.48
C PRO A 170 25.71 11.72 8.06
N ALA A 171 26.72 10.95 7.66
CA ALA A 171 26.98 9.62 8.19
C ALA A 171 26.96 9.68 9.73
N ARG A 172 26.15 8.82 10.32
CA ARG A 172 26.09 8.64 11.77
C ARG A 172 27.32 7.92 12.28
#